data_b42046687bd9614506dd66b0b4622d0d
#
_entry.id   b42046687bd9614506dd66b0b4622d0d
#
_cell.length_a   1.000
_cell.length_b   1.000
_cell.length_c   1.000
_cell.angle_alpha   90.00
_cell.angle_beta   90.00
_cell.angle_gamma   90.00
#
_symmetry.space_group_name_H-M   'P 1'
#
loop_
_entity.id
_entity.type
_entity.pdbx_description
1 polymer ?
#
loop_
_entity_poly.entity_id
_entity_poly.type
_entity_poly.pdbx_seq_one_letter_code
_entity_poly.pdbx_strand_id
1 'polypeptide(L)'
;MKLVWAVTVGFILLSVAVAASAENRCGWLMNPTPANWWLTDRDGTWALMSQGEEPRDEVMENLPDFDEEQYVASNGNYGYGCACLSVDVDRADARILRVHSGRTLPLAKCVKDGALPSPE
;
A
#
# COMPACT_ATOMS: atom_id res chain seq x y z
N MET A 1 -53.38 -24.70 36.29
CA MET A 1 -51.96 -24.35 36.12
C MET A 1 -51.73 -24.07 34.64
N LYS A 2 -51.42 -22.84 34.30
CA LYS A 2 -50.99 -22.49 32.92
C LYS A 2 -49.49 -22.50 32.89
N LEU A 3 -48.89 -23.41 32.10
CA LEU A 3 -47.46 -23.38 31.82
C LEU A 3 -47.21 -22.28 30.77
N VAL A 4 -46.49 -21.25 31.21
CA VAL A 4 -46.01 -20.22 30.29
C VAL A 4 -44.66 -20.67 29.77
N TRP A 5 -44.57 -21.06 28.51
CA TRP A 5 -43.29 -21.34 27.86
C TRP A 5 -42.69 -20.01 27.43
N ALA A 6 -41.65 -19.59 28.12
CA ALA A 6 -40.84 -18.46 27.69
C ALA A 6 -39.92 -18.92 26.55
N VAL A 7 -40.24 -18.51 25.33
CA VAL A 7 -39.35 -18.71 24.20
C VAL A 7 -38.26 -17.63 24.27
N THR A 8 -37.10 -18.00 24.74
CA THR A 8 -35.96 -17.11 24.69
C THR A 8 -35.42 -17.12 23.26
N VAL A 9 -35.74 -16.08 22.48
CA VAL A 9 -35.12 -15.89 21.18
C VAL A 9 -33.73 -15.36 21.41
N GLY A 10 -32.72 -16.24 21.29
CA GLY A 10 -31.33 -15.86 21.32
C GLY A 10 -30.98 -15.13 20.01
N PHE A 11 -30.69 -13.84 20.09
CA PHE A 11 -30.11 -13.11 18.98
C PHE A 11 -28.63 -13.54 18.84
N ILE A 12 -28.35 -14.35 17.81
CA ILE A 12 -26.97 -14.63 17.41
C ILE A 12 -26.50 -13.44 16.57
N LEU A 13 -25.68 -12.58 17.18
CA LEU A 13 -24.95 -11.56 16.46
C LEU A 13 -23.84 -12.24 15.64
N LEU A 14 -24.10 -12.46 14.35
CA LEU A 14 -23.09 -12.85 13.40
C LEU A 14 -22.21 -11.65 13.13
N SER A 15 -21.02 -11.62 13.79
CA SER A 15 -19.96 -10.69 13.42
C SER A 15 -19.41 -11.11 12.06
N VAL A 16 -19.80 -10.42 10.99
CA VAL A 16 -19.15 -10.60 9.69
C VAL A 16 -17.82 -9.86 9.77
N ALA A 17 -16.73 -10.61 9.98
CA ALA A 17 -15.40 -10.05 9.77
C ALA A 17 -15.24 -9.79 8.28
N VAL A 18 -15.26 -8.51 7.87
CA VAL A 18 -14.88 -8.12 6.53
C VAL A 18 -13.35 -8.27 6.46
N ALA A 19 -12.87 -9.34 5.83
CA ALA A 19 -11.46 -9.43 5.47
C ALA A 19 -11.12 -8.25 4.55
N ALA A 20 -10.14 -7.42 4.95
CA ALA A 20 -9.62 -6.39 4.06
C ALA A 20 -9.07 -7.09 2.81
N SER A 21 -9.66 -6.82 1.64
CA SER A 21 -9.12 -7.29 0.38
C SER A 21 -7.97 -6.37 -0.06
N ALA A 22 -6.93 -6.94 -0.66
CA ALA A 22 -5.82 -6.19 -1.20
C ALA A 22 -6.30 -5.19 -2.27
N GLU A 23 -5.73 -3.99 -2.23
CA GLU A 23 -5.96 -2.94 -3.21
C GLU A 23 -4.79 -2.88 -4.18
N ASN A 24 -5.06 -2.58 -5.46
CA ASN A 24 -4.01 -2.30 -6.42
C ASN A 24 -3.80 -0.78 -6.49
N ARG A 25 -2.57 -0.33 -6.19
CA ARG A 25 -2.19 1.07 -6.22
C ARG A 25 -0.99 1.26 -7.13
N CYS A 26 -1.11 2.18 -8.06
CA CYS A 26 -0.11 2.43 -9.07
C CYS A 26 0.34 3.90 -9.02
N GLY A 27 1.63 4.14 -9.11
CA GLY A 27 2.19 5.47 -9.09
C GLY A 27 3.70 5.48 -8.96
N TRP A 28 4.20 6.55 -8.37
CA TRP A 28 5.63 6.72 -8.11
C TRP A 28 6.04 6.00 -6.83
N LEU A 29 6.82 4.93 -6.98
CA LEU A 29 7.45 4.25 -5.85
C LEU A 29 8.77 4.94 -5.55
N MET A 30 8.86 5.54 -4.39
CA MET A 30 9.93 6.46 -4.02
C MET A 30 10.76 5.94 -2.87
N ASN A 31 12.07 5.98 -3.07
CA ASN A 31 13.07 5.71 -2.04
C ASN A 31 14.14 6.82 -2.10
N PRO A 32 13.82 8.02 -1.60
CA PRO A 32 14.72 9.18 -1.77
C PRO A 32 15.97 9.15 -0.89
N THR A 33 15.89 8.45 0.24
CA THR A 33 16.97 8.29 1.21
C THR A 33 16.91 6.91 1.85
N PRO A 34 17.98 6.43 2.53
CA PRO A 34 17.96 5.14 3.17
C PRO A 34 16.74 4.93 4.09
N ALA A 35 16.10 3.80 3.97
CA ALA A 35 14.95 3.36 4.77
C ALA A 35 13.69 4.23 4.69
N ASN A 36 13.65 5.25 3.84
CA ASN A 36 12.45 6.02 3.57
C ASN A 36 11.83 5.55 2.25
N TRP A 37 10.62 5.03 2.34
CA TRP A 37 9.87 4.52 1.19
C TRP A 37 8.43 5.00 1.23
N TRP A 38 7.91 5.44 0.10
CA TRP A 38 6.50 5.74 -0.08
C TRP A 38 6.05 5.55 -1.51
N LEU A 39 4.74 5.39 -1.69
CA LEU A 39 4.08 5.35 -2.98
C LEU A 39 3.22 6.59 -3.11
N THR A 40 3.42 7.36 -4.16
CA THR A 40 2.56 8.49 -4.51
C THR A 40 1.69 8.10 -5.68
N ASP A 41 0.40 7.99 -5.44
CA ASP A 41 -0.60 7.66 -6.45
C ASP A 41 -1.60 8.81 -6.65
N ARG A 42 -2.68 8.55 -7.37
CA ARG A 42 -3.74 9.52 -7.64
C ARG A 42 -4.45 10.04 -6.38
N ASP A 43 -4.43 9.27 -5.29
CA ASP A 43 -5.12 9.58 -4.05
C ASP A 43 -4.21 10.25 -3.02
N GLY A 44 -2.92 10.28 -3.25
CA GLY A 44 -1.94 10.90 -2.37
C GLY A 44 -0.70 10.04 -2.12
N THR A 45 -0.01 10.33 -1.03
CA THR A 45 1.22 9.65 -0.64
C THR A 45 0.95 8.66 0.48
N TRP A 46 1.37 7.42 0.25
CA TRP A 46 1.22 6.29 1.17
C TRP A 46 2.59 5.89 1.70
N ALA A 47 2.77 5.99 3.01
CA ALA A 47 4.02 5.60 3.64
C ALA A 47 4.16 4.07 3.67
N LEU A 48 5.31 3.57 3.21
CA LEU A 48 5.69 2.16 3.34
C LEU A 48 6.62 1.94 4.52
N MET A 49 7.64 2.77 4.63
CA MET A 49 8.61 2.71 5.71
C MET A 49 9.22 4.09 5.94
N SER A 50 9.56 4.39 7.18
CA SER A 50 10.30 5.59 7.56
C SER A 50 11.59 5.24 8.26
N GLN A 51 12.60 6.06 8.10
CA GLN A 51 13.88 5.89 8.76
C GLN A 51 13.69 5.89 10.28
N GLY A 52 14.31 4.92 10.96
CA GLY A 52 14.18 4.73 12.41
C GLY A 52 13.09 3.76 12.85
N GLU A 53 12.24 3.30 11.94
CA GLU A 53 11.30 2.22 12.23
C GLU A 53 12.00 0.87 12.31
N GLU A 54 11.40 -0.05 13.09
CA GLU A 54 11.77 -1.46 13.02
C GLU A 54 11.56 -2.00 11.61
N PRO A 55 12.38 -2.97 11.16
CA PRO A 55 12.22 -3.59 9.85
C PRO A 55 10.80 -4.11 9.63
N ARG A 56 10.23 -3.81 8.47
CA ARG A 56 8.87 -4.20 8.09
C ARG A 56 8.93 -5.18 6.92
N ASP A 57 9.23 -6.44 7.22
CA ASP A 57 9.41 -7.47 6.20
C ASP A 57 8.14 -7.66 5.37
N GLU A 58 6.96 -7.56 5.98
CA GLU A 58 5.66 -7.66 5.29
C GLU A 58 5.43 -6.57 4.25
N VAL A 59 6.20 -5.49 4.30
CA VAL A 59 6.17 -4.41 3.33
C VAL A 59 7.33 -4.52 2.35
N MET A 60 8.54 -4.76 2.85
CA MET A 60 9.77 -4.63 2.07
C MET A 60 10.10 -5.84 1.21
N GLU A 61 9.73 -7.06 1.63
CA GLU A 61 10.08 -8.30 0.92
C GLU A 61 9.51 -8.39 -0.50
N ASN A 62 8.34 -7.83 -0.72
CA ASN A 62 7.62 -7.96 -1.99
C ASN A 62 7.64 -6.68 -2.84
N LEU A 63 8.50 -5.73 -2.49
CA LEU A 63 8.72 -4.57 -3.36
C LEU A 63 9.44 -5.03 -4.65
N PRO A 64 9.01 -4.52 -5.81
CA PRO A 64 9.65 -4.88 -7.07
C PRO A 64 10.99 -4.17 -7.22
N ASP A 65 11.93 -4.82 -7.93
CA ASP A 65 13.19 -4.23 -8.33
C ASP A 65 13.05 -3.55 -9.69
N PHE A 66 13.58 -2.34 -9.80
CA PHE A 66 13.56 -1.60 -11.05
C PHE A 66 14.75 -1.97 -11.95
N ASP A 67 14.48 -2.06 -13.24
CA ASP A 67 15.53 -2.02 -14.24
C ASP A 67 16.17 -0.62 -14.25
N GLU A 68 17.47 -0.56 -14.43
CA GLU A 68 18.24 0.70 -14.43
C GLU A 68 17.66 1.75 -15.37
N GLU A 69 17.18 1.32 -16.52
CA GLU A 69 16.58 2.19 -17.56
C GLU A 69 15.21 2.78 -17.16
N GLN A 70 14.53 2.14 -16.20
CA GLN A 70 13.21 2.53 -15.71
C GLN A 70 13.29 3.08 -14.28
N TYR A 71 14.44 3.62 -13.90
CA TYR A 71 14.68 4.17 -12.59
C TYR A 71 15.33 5.53 -12.69
N VAL A 72 14.88 6.49 -11.89
CA VAL A 72 15.47 7.83 -11.81
C VAL A 72 16.23 7.96 -10.50
N ALA A 73 17.56 8.01 -10.59
CA ALA A 73 18.43 8.26 -9.44
C ALA A 73 18.43 9.77 -9.14
N SER A 74 17.94 10.15 -7.97
CA SER A 74 17.84 11.54 -7.51
C SER A 74 18.82 11.89 -6.39
N ASN A 75 19.35 10.88 -5.71
CA ASN A 75 20.29 11.04 -4.61
C ASN A 75 21.22 9.80 -4.54
N GLY A 76 22.35 9.84 -5.26
CA GLY A 76 23.21 8.66 -5.40
C GLY A 76 22.43 7.51 -6.05
N ASN A 77 22.31 6.38 -5.35
CA ASN A 77 21.51 5.23 -5.81
C ASN A 77 20.04 5.28 -5.39
N TYR A 78 19.67 6.30 -4.63
CA TYR A 78 18.28 6.50 -4.20
C TYR A 78 17.51 7.29 -5.25
N GLY A 79 16.22 6.99 -5.36
CA GLY A 79 15.40 7.64 -6.37
C GLY A 79 14.01 7.04 -6.44
N TYR A 80 13.47 6.92 -7.65
CA TYR A 80 12.10 6.48 -7.85
C TYR A 80 11.89 5.81 -9.20
N GLY A 81 10.81 5.08 -9.28
CA GLY A 81 10.31 4.48 -10.50
C GLY A 81 8.80 4.37 -10.48
N CYS A 82 8.24 3.90 -11.57
CA CYS A 82 6.81 3.68 -11.72
C CYS A 82 6.47 2.23 -11.39
N ALA A 83 5.48 2.01 -10.53
CA ALA A 83 5.11 0.67 -10.08
C ALA A 83 3.64 0.56 -9.73
N CYS A 84 3.14 -0.67 -9.76
CA CYS A 84 1.87 -1.05 -9.15
C CYS A 84 2.15 -2.02 -8.00
N LEU A 85 1.50 -1.79 -6.87
CA LEU A 85 1.59 -2.63 -5.69
C LEU A 85 0.21 -3.15 -5.31
N SER A 86 0.13 -4.43 -4.98
CA SER A 86 -1.05 -5.03 -4.34
C SER A 86 -0.85 -4.95 -2.84
N VAL A 87 -1.68 -4.18 -2.13
CA VAL A 87 -1.41 -3.75 -0.75
C VAL A 87 -2.64 -3.82 0.14
N ASP A 88 -2.39 -3.95 1.43
CA ASP A 88 -3.34 -3.60 2.48
C ASP A 88 -2.97 -2.21 3.01
N VAL A 89 -3.95 -1.36 3.21
CA VAL A 89 -3.73 0.04 3.61
C VAL A 89 -4.46 0.41 4.90
N ASP A 90 -3.91 1.38 5.61
CA ASP A 90 -4.57 2.16 6.64
C ASP A 90 -4.84 3.55 6.05
N ARG A 91 -6.12 3.82 5.71
CA ARG A 91 -6.51 5.08 5.07
C ARG A 91 -6.40 6.27 6.01
N ALA A 92 -6.68 6.07 7.30
CA ALA A 92 -6.62 7.13 8.29
C ALA A 92 -5.19 7.67 8.45
N ASP A 93 -4.21 6.79 8.43
CA ASP A 93 -2.80 7.13 8.57
C ASP A 93 -2.05 7.27 7.23
N ALA A 94 -2.73 7.06 6.10
CA ALA A 94 -2.14 7.04 4.77
C ALA A 94 -0.90 6.13 4.71
N ARG A 95 -1.06 4.91 5.19
CA ARG A 95 0.02 3.94 5.38
C ARG A 95 -0.28 2.62 4.70
N ILE A 96 0.74 2.05 4.08
CA ILE A 96 0.70 0.68 3.57
C ILE A 96 1.09 -0.26 4.70
N LEU A 97 0.20 -1.20 5.00
CA LEU A 97 0.38 -2.18 6.08
C LEU A 97 1.08 -3.45 5.60
N ARG A 98 0.85 -3.84 4.35
CA ARG A 98 1.42 -5.03 3.73
C ARG A 98 1.50 -4.85 2.22
N VAL A 99 2.56 -5.36 1.62
CA VAL A 99 2.71 -5.52 0.17
C VAL A 99 2.62 -7.01 -0.16
N HIS A 100 1.57 -7.40 -0.86
CA HIS A 100 1.38 -8.79 -1.27
C HIS A 100 2.21 -9.13 -2.51
N SER A 101 2.26 -8.20 -3.44
CA SER A 101 3.03 -8.29 -4.68
C SER A 101 3.25 -6.91 -5.27
N GLY A 102 4.21 -6.81 -6.17
CA GLY A 102 4.47 -5.59 -6.90
C GLY A 102 5.04 -5.86 -8.26
N ARG A 103 4.85 -4.92 -9.17
CA ARG A 103 5.44 -4.95 -10.49
C ARG A 103 5.89 -3.55 -10.89
N THR A 104 6.99 -3.47 -11.60
CA THR A 104 7.44 -2.22 -12.18
C THR A 104 6.69 -1.92 -13.47
N LEU A 105 6.54 -0.64 -13.76
CA LEU A 105 6.00 -0.13 -15.00
C LEU A 105 7.05 0.72 -15.69
N PRO A 106 6.96 0.89 -17.03
CA PRO A 106 7.77 1.90 -17.70
C PRO A 106 7.53 3.30 -17.10
N LEU A 107 8.58 4.09 -16.94
CA LEU A 107 8.49 5.48 -16.44
C LEU A 107 7.43 6.30 -17.17
N ALA A 108 7.29 6.09 -18.48
CA ALA A 108 6.33 6.78 -19.30
C ALA A 108 4.87 6.60 -18.83
N LYS A 109 4.55 5.50 -18.17
CA LYS A 109 3.21 5.26 -17.64
C LYS A 109 2.85 6.27 -16.55
N CYS A 110 3.77 6.54 -15.64
CA CYS A 110 3.56 7.54 -14.59
C CYS A 110 3.67 8.96 -15.13
N VAL A 111 4.63 9.23 -16.02
CA VAL A 111 4.80 10.55 -16.63
C VAL A 111 3.56 11.00 -17.39
N LYS A 112 2.91 10.09 -18.10
CA LYS A 112 1.70 10.37 -18.90
C LYS A 112 0.41 10.35 -18.09
N ASP A 113 0.45 9.87 -16.87
CA ASP A 113 -0.73 9.82 -16.02
C ASP A 113 -0.99 11.20 -15.41
N GLY A 114 -2.00 11.91 -15.98
CA GLY A 114 -2.36 13.25 -15.53
C GLY A 114 -2.95 13.30 -14.11
N ALA A 115 -3.29 12.15 -13.51
CA ALA A 115 -3.76 12.08 -12.13
C ALA A 115 -2.61 12.03 -11.10
N LEU A 116 -1.37 11.78 -11.54
CA LEU A 116 -0.20 11.75 -10.68
C LEU A 116 0.46 13.13 -10.60
N PRO A 117 0.94 13.53 -9.40
CA PRO A 117 1.79 14.70 -9.29
C PRO A 117 3.17 14.42 -9.90
N SER A 118 3.94 15.49 -10.14
CA SER A 118 5.35 15.35 -10.47
C SER A 118 6.10 14.69 -9.32
N PRO A 119 7.03 13.76 -9.57
CA PRO A 119 7.79 13.11 -8.50
C PRO A 119 8.85 14.04 -7.86
N GLU A 120 9.10 15.21 -8.39
CA GLU A 120 10.04 16.22 -7.90
C GLU A 120 9.35 17.49 -7.39
#